data_1644e3daecf276969827214647f56a4d
#
_entry.id   1644e3daecf276969827214647f56a4d
#
_cell.length_a   1.000
_cell.length_b   1.000
_cell.length_c   1.000
_cell.angle_alpha   90.00
_cell.angle_beta   90.00
_cell.angle_gamma   90.00
#
_symmetry.space_group_name_H-M   'P 1'
#
loop_
_entity.id
_entity.type
_entity.pdbx_description
1 polymer ?
#
loop_
_entity_poly.entity_id
_entity_poly.type
_entity_poly.pdbx_seq_one_letter_code
_entity_poly.pdbx_strand_id
1 'polypeptide(L)'
;SALYESGSADIKYNVVPELKELAGVIKNMRVTFPNYLVEVEGHTDNNPINTERYPSNWELSTNRATNIVRFFIEQGLPPTKFRAAGYSDSRPKLPNVDNNGNSIVENQAANRRVIIYVRRAN
;
A
#
# COMPACT_ATOMS: atom_id res chain seq x y z
N SER A 1 1.51 -2.77 -14.89
CA SER A 1 2.79 -2.78 -14.18
C SER A 1 2.58 -2.79 -12.66
N ALA A 2 3.55 -3.31 -11.95
CA ALA A 2 3.47 -3.40 -10.50
C ALA A 2 3.63 -2.02 -9.85
N LEU A 3 2.91 -1.78 -8.75
CA LEU A 3 3.07 -0.58 -7.93
C LEU A 3 4.42 -0.59 -7.19
N TYR A 4 4.95 -1.77 -6.92
CA TYR A 4 6.22 -1.97 -6.21
C TYR A 4 7.08 -3.00 -6.92
N GLU A 5 8.39 -2.77 -6.90
CA GLU A 5 9.34 -3.81 -7.25
C GLU A 5 9.31 -4.91 -6.20
N SER A 6 9.68 -6.13 -6.59
CA SER A 6 9.78 -7.25 -5.67
C SER A 6 10.74 -6.91 -4.52
N GLY A 7 10.31 -7.14 -3.28
CA GLY A 7 11.13 -6.89 -2.11
C GLY A 7 11.36 -5.42 -1.74
N SER A 8 10.64 -4.48 -2.39
CA SER A 8 10.80 -3.05 -2.13
C SER A 8 9.53 -2.42 -1.58
N ALA A 9 9.68 -1.50 -0.64
CA ALA A 9 8.61 -0.64 -0.15
C ALA A 9 8.74 0.79 -0.69
N ASP A 10 9.68 1.04 -1.59
CA ASP A 10 9.89 2.36 -2.17
C ASP A 10 8.75 2.70 -3.13
N ILE A 11 8.20 3.91 -2.98
CA ILE A 11 7.19 4.43 -3.90
C ILE A 11 7.86 4.70 -5.24
N LYS A 12 7.36 4.07 -6.30
CA LYS A 12 7.90 4.28 -7.64
C LYS A 12 7.67 5.72 -8.08
N TYR A 13 8.65 6.28 -8.75
CA TYR A 13 8.63 7.65 -9.22
C TYR A 13 7.40 7.95 -10.08
N ASN A 14 7.00 7.01 -10.94
CA ASN A 14 5.86 7.20 -11.83
C ASN A 14 4.49 7.17 -11.13
N VAL A 15 4.42 6.75 -9.87
CA VAL A 15 3.19 6.73 -9.07
C VAL A 15 2.98 8.03 -8.30
N VAL A 16 4.04 8.80 -8.08
CA VAL A 16 4.00 10.04 -7.29
C VAL A 16 2.94 11.04 -7.77
N PRO A 17 2.81 11.33 -9.08
CA PRO A 17 1.77 12.27 -9.53
C PRO A 17 0.35 11.85 -9.14
N GLU A 18 0.04 10.56 -9.25
CA GLU A 18 -1.28 10.03 -8.89
C GLU A 18 -1.53 10.16 -7.38
N LEU A 19 -0.52 9.91 -6.56
CA LEU A 19 -0.61 10.06 -5.11
C LEU A 19 -0.80 11.52 -4.70
N LYS A 20 -0.15 12.45 -5.39
CA LYS A 20 -0.33 13.89 -5.14
C LYS A 20 -1.74 14.33 -5.50
N GLU A 21 -2.28 13.82 -6.60
CA GLU A 21 -3.65 14.11 -7.00
C GLU A 21 -4.64 13.59 -5.96
N LEU A 22 -4.45 12.37 -5.48
CA LEU A 22 -5.29 11.79 -4.44
C LEU A 22 -5.20 12.61 -3.13
N ALA A 23 -4.01 13.05 -2.76
CA ALA A 23 -3.84 13.94 -1.59
C ALA A 23 -4.67 15.21 -1.73
N GLY A 24 -4.70 15.80 -2.92
CA GLY A 24 -5.54 16.98 -3.21
C GLY A 24 -7.03 16.69 -3.07
N VAL A 25 -7.48 15.54 -3.56
CA VAL A 25 -8.88 15.11 -3.42
C VAL A 25 -9.26 14.97 -1.94
N ILE A 26 -8.41 14.33 -1.14
CA ILE A 26 -8.65 14.15 0.29
C ILE A 26 -8.70 15.50 1.01
N LYS A 27 -7.81 16.44 0.66
CA LYS A 27 -7.80 17.78 1.24
C LYS A 27 -9.12 18.52 0.97
N ASN A 28 -9.64 18.41 -0.24
CA ASN A 28 -10.91 19.04 -0.60
C ASN A 28 -12.09 18.38 0.12
N MET A 29 -12.04 17.06 0.23
CA MET A 29 -13.09 16.28 0.86
C MET A 29 -13.25 16.61 2.35
N ARG A 30 -12.18 16.96 3.05
CA ARG A 30 -12.22 17.26 4.50
C ARG A 30 -13.15 18.43 4.85
N VAL A 31 -13.41 19.31 3.90
CA VAL A 31 -14.32 20.44 4.11
C VAL A 31 -15.75 19.94 4.31
N THR A 32 -16.17 18.95 3.51
CA THR A 32 -17.51 18.36 3.58
C THR A 32 -17.60 17.26 4.66
N PHE A 33 -16.51 16.50 4.83
CA PHE A 33 -16.46 15.36 5.75
C PHE A 33 -15.30 15.50 6.73
N PRO A 34 -15.43 16.38 7.75
CA PRO A 34 -14.33 16.62 8.70
C PRO A 34 -13.95 15.39 9.53
N ASN A 35 -14.85 14.42 9.65
CA ASN A 35 -14.61 13.17 10.39
C ASN A 35 -14.15 12.04 9.48
N TYR A 36 -13.37 12.35 8.45
CA TYR A 36 -12.83 11.32 7.58
C TYR A 36 -11.67 10.55 8.24
N LEU A 37 -11.47 9.33 7.79
CA LEU A 37 -10.30 8.51 8.12
C LEU A 37 -9.71 7.95 6.83
N VAL A 38 -8.40 7.83 6.80
CA VAL A 38 -7.67 7.19 5.68
C VAL A 38 -6.98 5.96 6.22
N GLU A 39 -7.33 4.79 5.68
CA GLU A 39 -6.71 3.52 6.03
C GLU A 39 -5.88 3.05 4.83
N VAL A 40 -4.62 2.71 5.09
CA VAL A 40 -3.69 2.26 4.06
C VAL A 40 -3.28 0.84 4.40
N GLU A 41 -3.51 -0.09 3.44
CA GLU A 41 -3.18 -1.50 3.59
C GLU A 41 -2.09 -1.89 2.62
N GLY A 42 -1.00 -2.43 3.13
CA GLY A 42 0.10 -2.95 2.32
C GLY A 42 0.00 -4.45 2.11
N HIS A 43 0.37 -4.89 0.91
CA HIS A 43 0.33 -6.30 0.50
C HIS A 43 1.58 -6.66 -0.27
N THR A 44 1.94 -7.95 -0.21
CA THR A 44 3.06 -8.50 -0.96
C THR A 44 2.62 -9.65 -1.84
N ASP A 45 3.48 -10.06 -2.78
CA ASP A 45 3.36 -11.35 -3.42
C ASP A 45 3.83 -12.46 -2.46
N ASN A 46 3.84 -13.70 -2.93
CA ASN A 46 4.22 -14.85 -2.12
C ASN A 46 5.72 -15.17 -2.14
N ASN A 47 6.54 -14.37 -2.84
CA ASN A 47 7.99 -14.57 -2.83
C ASN A 47 8.52 -14.34 -1.41
N PRO A 48 9.20 -15.31 -0.80
CA PRO A 48 9.74 -15.12 0.54
C PRO A 48 10.79 -14.01 0.55
N ILE A 49 10.81 -13.25 1.66
CA ILE A 49 11.84 -12.27 1.89
C ILE A 49 12.41 -12.49 3.30
N ASN A 50 13.72 -12.36 3.41
CA ASN A 50 14.41 -12.40 4.69
C ASN A 50 15.71 -11.59 4.55
N THR A 51 15.57 -10.29 4.76
CA THR A 51 16.69 -9.34 4.72
C THR A 51 16.79 -8.64 6.06
N GLU A 52 17.90 -7.94 6.29
CA GLU A 52 18.07 -7.14 7.48
C GLU A 52 16.95 -6.09 7.62
N ARG A 53 16.61 -5.44 6.50
CA ARG A 53 15.55 -4.42 6.48
C ARG A 53 14.17 -5.01 6.59
N TYR A 54 13.93 -6.16 5.93
CA TYR A 54 12.64 -6.84 5.92
C TYR A 54 12.80 -8.31 6.29
N PRO A 55 12.71 -8.65 7.58
CA PRO A 55 12.82 -10.05 7.99
C PRO A 55 11.73 -10.95 7.40
N SER A 56 10.56 -10.41 7.08
CA SER A 56 9.46 -11.15 6.47
C SER A 56 8.59 -10.22 5.63
N ASN A 57 7.64 -10.81 4.92
CA ASN A 57 6.64 -10.05 4.17
C ASN A 57 5.71 -9.23 5.08
N TRP A 58 5.63 -9.57 6.36
CA TRP A 58 4.88 -8.75 7.31
C TRP A 58 5.50 -7.35 7.46
N GLU A 59 6.81 -7.28 7.69
CA GLU A 59 7.52 -6.00 7.78
C GLU A 59 7.49 -5.26 6.44
N LEU A 60 7.66 -5.97 5.32
CA LEU A 60 7.63 -5.36 4.00
C LEU A 60 6.27 -4.72 3.72
N SER A 61 5.18 -5.45 3.95
CA SER A 61 3.83 -4.95 3.70
C SER A 61 3.48 -3.76 4.60
N THR A 62 3.88 -3.83 5.87
CA THR A 62 3.66 -2.73 6.81
C THR A 62 4.44 -1.48 6.40
N ASN A 63 5.68 -1.66 5.92
CA ASN A 63 6.48 -0.54 5.41
C ASN A 63 5.88 0.09 4.15
N ARG A 64 5.32 -0.72 3.26
CA ARG A 64 4.61 -0.19 2.08
C ARG A 64 3.47 0.73 2.50
N ALA A 65 2.66 0.30 3.46
CA ALA A 65 1.58 1.14 3.98
C ALA A 65 2.10 2.39 4.68
N THR A 66 3.11 2.25 5.53
CA THR A 66 3.69 3.36 6.28
C THR A 66 4.29 4.42 5.35
N ASN A 67 4.98 4.00 4.29
CA ASN A 67 5.58 4.94 3.34
C ASN A 67 4.51 5.77 2.62
N ILE A 68 3.37 5.19 2.30
CA ILE A 68 2.25 5.93 1.72
C ILE A 68 1.67 6.93 2.73
N VAL A 69 1.49 6.52 3.97
CA VAL A 69 1.02 7.43 5.04
C VAL A 69 1.97 8.62 5.19
N ARG A 70 3.27 8.35 5.26
CA ARG A 70 4.29 9.42 5.36
C ARG A 70 4.23 10.37 4.18
N PHE A 71 4.05 9.85 2.98
CA PHE A 71 3.90 10.66 1.78
C PHE A 71 2.72 11.64 1.92
N PHE A 72 1.55 11.14 2.34
CA PHE A 72 0.37 11.98 2.51
C PHE A 72 0.57 13.05 3.60
N ILE A 73 1.24 12.70 4.68
CA ILE A 73 1.57 13.67 5.74
C ILE A 73 2.48 14.77 5.19
N GLU A 74 3.47 14.40 4.38
CA GLU A 74 4.35 15.36 3.71
C GLU A 74 3.59 16.27 2.74
N GLN A 75 2.48 15.80 2.18
CA GLN A 75 1.60 16.61 1.34
C GLN A 75 0.69 17.54 2.15
N GLY A 76 0.80 17.53 3.46
CA GLY A 76 0.06 18.44 4.32
C GLY A 76 -1.21 17.87 4.96
N LEU A 77 -1.43 16.56 4.86
CA LEU A 77 -2.56 15.93 5.54
C LEU A 77 -2.23 15.66 7.01
N PRO A 78 -3.22 15.76 7.92
CA PRO A 78 -2.94 15.61 9.36
C PRO A 78 -2.68 14.15 9.74
N PRO A 79 -1.61 13.90 10.53
CA PRO A 79 -1.25 12.52 10.95
C PRO A 79 -2.34 11.77 11.69
N THR A 80 -3.21 12.49 12.41
CA THR A 80 -4.28 11.89 13.22
C THR A 80 -5.36 11.19 12.41
N LYS A 81 -5.39 11.39 11.09
CA LYS A 81 -6.42 10.83 10.21
C LYS A 81 -6.01 9.50 9.58
N PHE A 82 -4.80 9.01 9.86
CA PHE A 82 -4.26 7.85 9.16
C PHE A 82 -4.19 6.60 10.03
N ARG A 83 -4.35 5.46 9.35
CA ARG A 83 -4.15 4.14 9.92
C ARG A 83 -3.43 3.30 8.87
N ALA A 84 -2.37 2.61 9.27
CA ALA A 84 -1.59 1.75 8.38
C ALA A 84 -1.67 0.30 8.86
N ALA A 85 -1.80 -0.63 7.92
CA ALA A 85 -1.81 -2.06 8.21
C ALA A 85 -1.05 -2.83 7.14
N GLY A 86 -0.36 -3.89 7.53
CA GLY A 86 0.30 -4.81 6.61
C GLY A 86 -0.30 -6.20 6.72
N TYR A 87 -0.52 -6.84 5.59
CA TYR A 87 -1.14 -8.17 5.54
C TYR A 87 -0.21 -9.25 4.97
N SER A 88 1.06 -8.94 4.74
CA SER A 88 2.00 -9.89 4.13
C SER A 88 1.45 -10.38 2.78
N ASP A 89 1.56 -11.65 2.49
CA ASP A 89 0.97 -12.29 1.31
C ASP A 89 -0.37 -12.98 1.60
N SER A 90 -0.95 -12.70 2.78
CA SER A 90 -2.12 -13.44 3.29
C SER A 90 -3.43 -13.10 2.57
N ARG A 91 -3.49 -12.01 1.81
CA ARG A 91 -4.70 -11.55 1.10
C ARG A 91 -4.40 -11.25 -0.36
N PRO A 92 -4.09 -12.28 -1.17
CA PRO A 92 -3.77 -12.03 -2.57
C PRO A 92 -5.00 -11.54 -3.34
N LYS A 93 -4.78 -10.58 -4.23
CA LYS A 93 -5.80 -10.10 -5.15
C LYS A 93 -6.07 -11.15 -6.23
N LEU A 94 -5.00 -11.80 -6.69
CA LEU A 94 -5.03 -12.84 -7.71
C LEU A 94 -4.15 -14.01 -7.24
N PRO A 95 -4.40 -15.24 -7.70
CA PRO A 95 -3.55 -16.37 -7.31
C PRO A 95 -2.09 -16.13 -7.69
N ASN A 96 -1.18 -16.33 -6.73
CA ASN A 96 0.26 -16.20 -6.96
C ASN A 96 0.83 -17.33 -7.80
N VAL A 97 0.17 -18.49 -7.75
CA VAL A 97 0.63 -19.71 -8.42
C VAL A 97 -0.52 -20.35 -9.19
N ASP A 98 -0.17 -21.12 -10.22
CA ASP A 98 -1.13 -21.90 -10.98
C ASP A 98 -1.43 -23.24 -10.28
N ASN A 99 -2.24 -24.08 -10.91
CA ASN A 99 -2.65 -25.38 -10.36
C ASN A 99 -1.48 -26.36 -10.21
N ASN A 100 -0.37 -26.10 -10.89
CA ASN A 100 0.85 -26.91 -10.81
C ASN A 100 1.88 -26.36 -9.83
N GLY A 101 1.55 -25.26 -9.13
CA GLY A 101 2.45 -24.61 -8.18
C GLY A 101 3.47 -23.68 -8.81
N ASN A 102 3.35 -23.39 -10.11
CA ASN A 102 4.24 -22.46 -10.80
C ASN A 102 3.81 -21.02 -10.59
N SER A 103 4.78 -20.13 -10.39
CA SER A 103 4.53 -18.71 -10.19
C SER A 103 3.84 -18.09 -11.40
N ILE A 104 2.82 -17.28 -11.14
CA ILE A 104 2.15 -16.45 -12.15
C ILE A 104 2.67 -15.03 -11.98
N VAL A 105 3.66 -14.66 -12.77
CA VAL A 105 4.44 -13.43 -12.60
C VAL A 105 3.56 -12.17 -12.64
N GLU A 106 2.62 -12.09 -13.58
CA GLU A 106 1.72 -10.95 -13.69
C GLU A 106 0.77 -10.84 -12.49
N ASN A 107 0.36 -11.97 -11.92
CA ASN A 107 -0.49 -11.96 -10.72
C ASN A 107 0.32 -11.55 -9.49
N GLN A 108 1.56 -12.01 -9.38
CA GLN A 108 2.46 -11.58 -8.31
C GLN A 108 2.67 -10.07 -8.38
N ALA A 109 2.85 -9.51 -9.57
CA ALA A 109 2.98 -8.06 -9.76
C ALA A 109 1.73 -7.33 -9.26
N ALA A 110 0.53 -7.85 -9.56
CA ALA A 110 -0.72 -7.27 -9.10
C ALA A 110 -0.88 -7.34 -7.57
N ASN A 111 -0.31 -8.38 -6.94
CA ASN A 111 -0.38 -8.57 -5.49
C ASN A 111 0.56 -7.63 -4.72
N ARG A 112 1.61 -7.10 -5.35
CA ARG A 112 2.49 -6.09 -4.77
C ARG A 112 1.81 -4.73 -4.82
N ARG A 113 0.94 -4.47 -3.86
CA ARG A 113 0.04 -3.31 -3.91
C ARG A 113 -0.20 -2.69 -2.54
N VAL A 114 -0.75 -1.49 -2.58
CA VAL A 114 -1.34 -0.80 -1.44
C VAL A 114 -2.78 -0.48 -1.79
N ILE A 115 -3.68 -0.65 -0.83
CA ILE A 115 -5.07 -0.23 -0.96
C ILE A 115 -5.30 0.93 -0.01
N ILE A 116 -5.91 1.99 -0.51
CA ILE A 116 -6.18 3.21 0.24
C ILE A 116 -7.69 3.34 0.38
N TYR A 117 -8.18 3.27 1.61
CA TYR A 117 -9.59 3.47 1.93
C TYR A 117 -9.76 4.85 2.54
N VAL A 118 -10.67 5.63 1.99
CA VAL A 118 -11.08 6.89 2.58
C VAL A 118 -12.53 6.73 3.01
N ARG A 119 -12.79 6.87 4.29
CA ARG A 119 -14.11 6.62 4.84
C ARG A 119 -14.47 7.66 5.88
N ARG A 120 -15.79 7.78 6.16
CA ARG A 120 -16.27 8.60 7.24
C ARG A 120 -16.08 7.85 8.56
N ALA A 121 -15.51 8.53 9.55
CA ALA A 121 -15.46 8.01 10.91
C ALA A 121 -16.81 8.27 11.62
N ASN A 122 -17.18 7.32 12.45
CA ASN A 122 -18.37 7.45 13.28
C ASN A 122 -18.01 8.10 14.62
#